data_33ca9c61455971016d69811e24345cb5
#
_entry.id   33ca9c61455971016d69811e24345cb5
#
_cell.length_a   1.000
_cell.length_b   1.000
_cell.length_c   1.000
_cell.angle_alpha   90.00
_cell.angle_beta   90.00
_cell.angle_gamma   90.00
#
_symmetry.space_group_name_H-M   'P 1'
#
loop_
_entity.id
_entity.type
_entity.pdbx_description
1 polymer ?
#
loop_
_entity_poly.entity_id
_entity_poly.type
_entity_poly.pdbx_seq_one_letter_code
_entity_poly.pdbx_strand_id
1 'polypeptide(L)'
;LWQEHDLTQNAVDLIAADQVPESGWKHVLEGLDEDGRTIALVHEDSPALRRMAVFDAIVNNADRKGDHILSLTDGHRHGVDHGLTFHRDHKLRTVLWGWRGDALTADEEDGIDRVSEGLHGDLGRELAGLLSAEEIASLAARCDRLRQAGRFPGPSGEMPAVPWPLF
;
A
#
# COMPACT_ATOMS: atom_id res chain seq x y z
N LEU A 1 24.61 5.55 8.82
CA LEU A 1 25.25 5.54 7.49
C LEU A 1 24.20 5.15 6.47
N TRP A 2 23.61 6.15 5.81
CA TRP A 2 22.74 5.92 4.66
C TRP A 2 23.65 5.50 3.51
N GLN A 3 23.48 4.29 2.99
CA GLN A 3 24.08 3.90 1.73
C GLN A 3 23.21 4.50 0.61
N GLU A 4 23.83 5.14 -0.37
CA GLU A 4 23.16 5.43 -1.63
C GLU A 4 22.67 4.10 -2.20
N HIS A 5 21.34 3.94 -2.28
CA HIS A 5 20.74 2.74 -2.80
C HIS A 5 20.51 2.91 -4.29
N ASP A 6 21.02 1.97 -5.06
CA ASP A 6 20.71 1.81 -6.47
C ASP A 6 19.20 1.51 -6.64
N LEU A 7 18.56 1.98 -7.71
CA LEU A 7 17.14 1.69 -8.04
C LEU A 7 16.79 0.20 -7.95
N THR A 8 17.78 -0.67 -8.11
CA THR A 8 17.65 -2.13 -7.97
C THR A 8 17.54 -2.60 -6.51
N GLN A 9 17.77 -1.73 -5.53
CA GLN A 9 17.76 -2.08 -4.10
C GLN A 9 16.56 -1.47 -3.36
N ASN A 10 16.01 -0.36 -3.82
CA ASN A 10 14.85 0.27 -3.22
C ASN A 10 13.56 -0.21 -3.91
N ALA A 11 12.57 -0.59 -3.12
CA ALA A 11 11.25 -0.94 -3.64
C ALA A 11 10.40 0.29 -4.01
N VAL A 12 10.76 1.46 -3.49
CA VAL A 12 10.13 2.78 -3.76
C VAL A 12 11.24 3.80 -3.92
N ASP A 13 11.11 4.73 -4.87
CA ASP A 13 12.13 5.75 -5.09
C ASP A 13 11.53 7.06 -5.66
N LEU A 14 12.31 8.14 -5.55
CA LEU A 14 12.10 9.42 -6.21
C LEU A 14 13.17 9.60 -7.28
N ILE A 15 12.77 9.65 -8.52
CA ILE A 15 13.70 9.77 -9.67
C ILE A 15 13.28 10.91 -10.59
N ALA A 16 14.19 11.37 -11.45
CA ALA A 16 13.83 12.33 -12.49
C ALA A 16 12.72 11.73 -13.38
N ALA A 17 11.69 12.53 -13.68
CA ALA A 17 10.50 12.01 -14.38
C ALA A 17 10.81 11.45 -15.78
N ASP A 18 11.86 11.97 -16.44
CA ASP A 18 12.36 11.48 -17.73
C ASP A 18 13.23 10.22 -17.64
N GLN A 19 13.53 9.76 -16.42
CA GLN A 19 14.33 8.56 -16.15
C GLN A 19 13.49 7.38 -15.61
N VAL A 20 12.16 7.52 -15.57
CA VAL A 20 11.28 6.42 -15.14
C VAL A 20 11.46 5.23 -16.11
N PRO A 21 11.85 4.03 -15.61
CA PRO A 21 12.03 2.86 -16.45
C PRO A 21 10.74 2.46 -17.17
N GLU A 22 10.84 2.01 -18.43
CA GLU A 22 9.68 1.56 -19.22
C GLU A 22 9.01 0.30 -18.67
N SER A 23 9.71 -0.49 -17.84
CA SER A 23 9.20 -1.73 -17.27
C SER A 23 9.75 -2.01 -15.89
N GLY A 24 9.03 -2.83 -15.11
CA GLY A 24 9.43 -3.23 -13.76
C GLY A 24 9.14 -2.22 -12.67
N TRP A 25 8.65 -1.03 -13.04
CA TRP A 25 8.28 0.05 -12.13
C TRP A 25 6.91 0.63 -12.45
N LYS A 26 6.25 1.11 -11.43
CA LYS A 26 4.95 1.80 -11.53
C LYS A 26 5.10 3.25 -11.12
N HIS A 27 4.58 4.14 -11.93
CA HIS A 27 4.49 5.56 -11.63
C HIS A 27 3.34 5.82 -10.64
N VAL A 28 3.59 6.64 -9.63
CA VAL A 28 2.62 7.01 -8.59
C VAL A 28 2.11 8.43 -8.78
N LEU A 29 3.01 9.40 -8.71
CA LEU A 29 2.73 10.83 -8.89
C LEU A 29 4.00 11.58 -9.28
N GLU A 30 3.84 12.80 -9.77
CA GLU A 30 4.93 13.72 -10.04
C GLU A 30 4.90 14.90 -9.08
N GLY A 31 6.06 15.49 -8.89
CA GLY A 31 6.27 16.71 -8.12
C GLY A 31 7.46 17.51 -8.64
N LEU A 32 7.80 18.57 -7.94
CA LEU A 32 9.01 19.35 -8.21
C LEU A 32 9.97 19.19 -7.05
N ASP A 33 11.26 19.04 -7.36
CA ASP A 33 12.33 19.11 -6.37
C ASP A 33 12.64 20.57 -5.98
N GLU A 34 13.61 20.77 -5.10
CA GLU A 34 14.04 22.10 -4.61
C GLU A 34 14.60 22.98 -5.75
N ASP A 35 15.11 22.39 -6.81
CA ASP A 35 15.63 23.08 -8.00
C ASP A 35 14.55 23.34 -9.07
N GLY A 36 13.30 22.91 -8.84
CA GLY A 36 12.17 23.03 -9.78
C GLY A 36 12.19 22.00 -10.91
N ARG A 37 12.94 20.90 -10.78
CA ARG A 37 12.95 19.80 -11.75
C ARG A 37 11.81 18.85 -11.46
N THR A 38 11.19 18.30 -12.50
CA THR A 38 10.14 17.31 -12.35
C THR A 38 10.73 15.97 -11.88
N ILE A 39 10.25 15.49 -10.73
CA ILE A 39 10.57 14.19 -10.17
C ILE A 39 9.31 13.33 -10.10
N ALA A 40 9.47 12.02 -10.21
CA ALA A 40 8.41 11.03 -10.09
C ALA A 40 8.65 10.15 -8.88
N LEU A 41 7.59 9.94 -8.08
CA LEU A 41 7.53 8.85 -7.12
C LEU A 41 7.18 7.59 -7.88
N VAL A 42 7.99 6.56 -7.73
CA VAL A 42 7.82 5.26 -8.38
C VAL A 42 7.97 4.13 -7.37
N HIS A 43 7.39 2.98 -7.67
CA HIS A 43 7.62 1.76 -6.91
C HIS A 43 7.80 0.56 -7.84
N GLU A 44 8.44 -0.48 -7.34
CA GLU A 44 8.63 -1.76 -8.03
C GLU A 44 7.28 -2.39 -8.44
N ASP A 45 7.18 -2.89 -9.67
CA ASP A 45 6.02 -3.65 -10.15
C ASP A 45 6.22 -5.14 -9.83
N SER A 46 5.95 -5.52 -8.59
CA SER A 46 6.14 -6.90 -8.13
C SER A 46 4.94 -7.46 -7.39
N PRO A 47 4.74 -8.80 -7.45
CA PRO A 47 3.68 -9.46 -6.69
C PRO A 47 3.79 -9.26 -5.17
N ALA A 48 4.99 -9.07 -4.65
CA ALA A 48 5.21 -8.84 -3.23
C ALA A 48 4.62 -7.49 -2.80
N LEU A 49 4.91 -6.42 -3.54
CA LEU A 49 4.36 -5.10 -3.27
C LEU A 49 2.86 -5.02 -3.58
N ARG A 50 2.37 -5.73 -4.60
CA ARG A 50 0.92 -5.81 -4.86
C ARG A 50 0.16 -6.39 -3.67
N ARG A 51 0.65 -7.49 -3.08
CA ARG A 51 0.07 -8.06 -1.86
C ARG A 51 0.11 -7.08 -0.68
N MET A 52 1.19 -6.32 -0.55
CA MET A 52 1.31 -5.28 0.48
C MET A 52 0.29 -4.15 0.27
N ALA A 53 0.07 -3.71 -0.97
CA ALA A 53 -0.93 -2.70 -1.31
C ALA A 53 -2.37 -3.20 -1.01
N VAL A 54 -2.68 -4.46 -1.29
CA VAL A 54 -3.96 -5.08 -0.89
C VAL A 54 -4.10 -5.12 0.64
N PHE A 55 -3.06 -5.55 1.34
CA PHE A 55 -3.04 -5.55 2.80
C PHE A 55 -3.30 -4.14 3.36
N ASP A 56 -2.58 -3.12 2.87
CA ASP A 56 -2.76 -1.73 3.30
C ASP A 56 -4.20 -1.24 3.07
N ALA A 57 -4.80 -1.61 1.94
CA ALA A 57 -6.20 -1.27 1.64
C ALA A 57 -7.19 -1.95 2.61
N ILE A 58 -6.95 -3.21 2.99
CA ILE A 58 -7.76 -3.95 3.95
C ILE A 58 -7.66 -3.33 5.33
N VAL A 59 -6.45 -3.12 5.84
CA VAL A 59 -6.22 -2.59 7.20
C VAL A 59 -6.34 -1.06 7.28
N ASN A 60 -6.58 -0.39 6.14
CA ASN A 60 -6.70 1.07 6.07
C ASN A 60 -5.43 1.79 6.56
N ASN A 61 -4.26 1.37 6.07
CA ASN A 61 -2.99 1.94 6.49
C ASN A 61 -2.89 3.42 6.07
N ALA A 62 -2.71 4.28 7.06
CA ALA A 62 -2.65 5.73 6.84
C ALA A 62 -1.23 6.27 6.64
N ASP A 63 -0.21 5.41 6.64
CA ASP A 63 1.20 5.86 6.64
C ASP A 63 2.17 4.87 5.98
N ARG A 64 1.80 4.26 4.85
CA ARG A 64 2.74 3.45 4.07
C ARG A 64 3.74 4.33 3.33
N LYS A 65 4.95 4.47 3.89
CA LYS A 65 6.09 5.19 3.32
C LYS A 65 7.04 4.25 2.57
N GLY A 66 8.00 4.83 1.84
CA GLY A 66 9.02 4.06 1.14
C GLY A 66 9.94 3.29 2.08
N ASP A 67 10.38 3.89 3.17
CA ASP A 67 11.25 3.29 4.19
C ASP A 67 10.51 2.28 5.10
N HIS A 68 9.17 2.24 5.07
CA HIS A 68 8.40 1.17 5.69
C HIS A 68 8.37 -0.12 4.87
N ILE A 69 9.12 -0.20 3.76
CA ILE A 69 9.27 -1.38 2.91
C ILE A 69 10.72 -1.82 2.90
N LEU A 70 11.02 -2.86 3.67
CA LEU A 70 12.37 -3.41 3.77
C LEU A 70 12.61 -4.42 2.65
N SER A 71 13.61 -4.14 1.81
CA SER A 71 14.07 -5.03 0.74
C SER A 71 15.17 -5.93 1.26
N LEU A 72 14.95 -7.25 1.24
CA LEU A 72 15.96 -8.22 1.63
C LEU A 72 16.73 -8.74 0.42
N THR A 73 17.93 -9.22 0.65
CA THR A 73 18.86 -9.73 -0.38
C THR A 73 18.34 -10.96 -1.11
N ASP A 74 17.40 -11.71 -0.52
CA ASP A 74 16.71 -12.84 -1.12
C ASP A 74 15.50 -12.46 -1.99
N GLY A 75 15.27 -11.15 -2.17
CA GLY A 75 14.15 -10.61 -2.94
C GLY A 75 12.85 -10.47 -2.13
N HIS A 76 12.86 -10.83 -0.85
CA HIS A 76 11.69 -10.64 0.02
C HIS A 76 11.46 -9.16 0.35
N ARG A 77 10.19 -8.78 0.50
CA ARG A 77 9.74 -7.43 0.87
C ARG A 77 8.94 -7.50 2.17
N HIS A 78 9.45 -6.87 3.23
CA HIS A 78 8.73 -6.77 4.50
C HIS A 78 8.12 -5.38 4.65
N GLY A 79 6.81 -5.32 4.94
CA GLY A 79 6.18 -4.11 5.45
C GLY A 79 6.42 -4.00 6.95
N VAL A 80 6.80 -2.81 7.40
CA VAL A 80 6.97 -2.48 8.83
C VAL A 80 6.14 -1.26 9.19
N ASP A 81 6.10 -0.90 10.48
CA ASP A 81 5.39 0.26 11.02
C ASP A 81 3.91 0.34 10.60
N HIS A 82 3.10 -0.58 11.17
CA HIS A 82 1.66 -0.64 10.96
C HIS A 82 0.85 0.09 12.06
N GLY A 83 1.48 1.03 12.77
CA GLY A 83 0.87 1.72 13.92
C GLY A 83 -0.35 2.58 13.57
N LEU A 84 -0.51 3.01 12.31
CA LEU A 84 -1.63 3.84 11.86
C LEU A 84 -2.59 3.05 10.96
N THR A 85 -3.18 1.97 11.50
CA THR A 85 -4.09 1.07 10.80
C THR A 85 -5.43 0.94 11.50
N PHE A 86 -6.40 0.30 10.87
CA PHE A 86 -7.72 -0.08 11.35
C PHE A 86 -8.70 1.07 11.68
N HIS A 87 -8.34 2.33 11.41
CA HIS A 87 -9.29 3.42 11.65
C HIS A 87 -10.62 3.18 10.91
N ARG A 88 -11.75 3.50 11.56
CA ARG A 88 -13.09 3.31 11.00
C ARG A 88 -13.36 4.15 9.75
N ASP A 89 -12.91 5.42 9.75
CA ASP A 89 -13.02 6.29 8.58
C ASP A 89 -11.92 5.96 7.58
N HIS A 90 -12.17 6.24 6.30
CA HIS A 90 -11.17 6.01 5.25
C HIS A 90 -9.96 6.93 5.43
N LYS A 91 -8.79 6.35 5.67
CA LYS A 91 -7.52 7.05 5.93
C LYS A 91 -6.36 6.55 5.06
N LEU A 92 -6.63 5.63 4.12
CA LEU A 92 -5.58 5.02 3.31
C LEU A 92 -4.69 6.06 2.63
N ARG A 93 -3.40 6.04 2.99
CA ARG A 93 -2.32 6.83 2.37
C ARG A 93 -1.13 5.91 2.17
N THR A 94 -0.68 5.83 0.95
CA THR A 94 0.39 4.88 0.59
C THR A 94 1.20 5.40 -0.58
N VAL A 95 2.46 5.01 -0.64
CA VAL A 95 3.32 5.20 -1.81
C VAL A 95 3.06 4.13 -2.90
N LEU A 96 2.15 3.18 -2.68
CA LEU A 96 1.89 2.04 -3.56
C LEU A 96 0.65 2.24 -4.46
N TRP A 97 0.37 3.46 -4.92
CA TRP A 97 -0.77 3.77 -5.78
C TRP A 97 -0.61 3.39 -7.26
N GLY A 98 0.54 2.90 -7.68
CA GLY A 98 0.82 2.63 -9.09
C GLY A 98 -0.12 1.62 -9.75
N TRP A 99 -0.83 0.79 -8.96
CA TRP A 99 -1.85 -0.15 -9.45
C TRP A 99 -3.29 0.36 -9.31
N ARG A 100 -3.51 1.62 -8.94
CA ARG A 100 -4.87 2.17 -8.80
C ARG A 100 -5.72 1.90 -10.05
N GLY A 101 -6.88 1.26 -9.87
CA GLY A 101 -7.79 0.91 -10.94
C GLY A 101 -7.44 -0.38 -11.70
N ASP A 102 -6.26 -0.97 -11.50
CA ASP A 102 -5.90 -2.27 -12.06
C ASP A 102 -6.80 -3.37 -11.47
N ALA A 103 -7.15 -4.38 -12.26
CA ALA A 103 -7.90 -5.53 -11.77
C ALA A 103 -7.11 -6.29 -10.70
N LEU A 104 -7.81 -6.77 -9.68
CA LEU A 104 -7.26 -7.72 -8.72
C LEU A 104 -7.01 -9.06 -9.43
N THR A 105 -5.95 -9.75 -9.02
CA THR A 105 -5.70 -11.14 -9.45
C THR A 105 -6.53 -12.11 -8.63
N ALA A 106 -6.70 -13.34 -9.10
CA ALA A 106 -7.39 -14.39 -8.35
C ALA A 106 -6.76 -14.62 -6.96
N ASP A 107 -5.44 -14.63 -6.86
CA ASP A 107 -4.73 -14.80 -5.57
C ASP A 107 -4.99 -13.64 -4.60
N GLU A 108 -5.12 -12.41 -5.12
CA GLU A 108 -5.45 -11.23 -4.31
C GLU A 108 -6.89 -11.29 -3.83
N GLU A 109 -7.82 -11.68 -4.69
CA GLU A 109 -9.23 -11.91 -4.34
C GLU A 109 -9.38 -13.01 -3.31
N ASP A 110 -8.73 -14.16 -3.50
CA ASP A 110 -8.70 -15.25 -2.51
C ASP A 110 -8.11 -14.80 -1.16
N GLY A 111 -7.12 -13.91 -1.19
CA GLY A 111 -6.56 -13.29 0.01
C GLY A 111 -7.58 -12.46 0.78
N ILE A 112 -8.36 -11.65 0.08
CA ILE A 112 -9.43 -10.83 0.66
C ILE A 112 -10.54 -11.74 1.23
N ASP A 113 -10.93 -12.79 0.50
CA ASP A 113 -11.95 -13.74 0.94
C ASP A 113 -11.53 -14.46 2.24
N ARG A 114 -10.28 -14.93 2.33
CA ARG A 114 -9.75 -15.52 3.57
C ARG A 114 -9.83 -14.57 4.77
N VAL A 115 -9.57 -13.27 4.58
CA VAL A 115 -9.74 -12.29 5.66
C VAL A 115 -11.22 -12.16 6.02
N SER A 116 -12.11 -11.98 5.05
CA SER A 116 -13.55 -11.88 5.27
C SER A 116 -14.11 -13.09 6.03
N GLU A 117 -13.77 -14.30 5.62
CA GLU A 117 -14.18 -15.54 6.29
C GLU A 117 -13.59 -15.63 7.69
N GLY A 118 -12.30 -15.30 7.85
CA GLY A 118 -11.61 -15.29 9.13
C GLY A 118 -12.24 -14.36 10.16
N LEU A 119 -12.82 -13.23 9.71
CA LEU A 119 -13.52 -12.29 10.60
C LEU A 119 -14.77 -12.89 11.26
N HIS A 120 -15.38 -13.91 10.65
CA HIS A 120 -16.49 -14.68 11.25
C HIS A 120 -16.02 -15.82 12.15
N GLY A 121 -14.72 -16.05 12.24
CA GLY A 121 -14.07 -17.14 12.98
C GLY A 121 -13.09 -16.68 14.03
N ASP A 122 -11.93 -17.35 14.07
CA ASP A 122 -10.86 -17.11 15.05
C ASP A 122 -10.27 -15.72 14.93
N LEU A 123 -9.98 -15.24 13.72
CA LEU A 123 -9.44 -13.91 13.50
C LEU A 123 -10.35 -12.82 14.11
N GLY A 124 -11.67 -12.93 13.89
CA GLY A 124 -12.62 -11.98 14.46
C GLY A 124 -12.63 -11.98 15.99
N ARG A 125 -12.49 -13.17 16.61
CA ARG A 125 -12.40 -13.30 18.08
C ARG A 125 -11.11 -12.69 18.63
N GLU A 126 -9.98 -12.90 17.97
CA GLU A 126 -8.70 -12.31 18.38
C GLU A 126 -8.73 -10.80 18.22
N LEU A 127 -9.22 -10.29 17.10
CA LEU A 127 -9.33 -8.86 16.85
C LEU A 127 -10.30 -8.17 17.83
N ALA A 128 -11.35 -8.82 18.29
CA ALA A 128 -12.28 -8.26 19.28
C ALA A 128 -11.63 -7.97 20.65
N GLY A 129 -10.47 -8.56 20.93
CA GLY A 129 -9.65 -8.24 22.11
C GLY A 129 -8.74 -7.01 21.91
N LEU A 130 -8.59 -6.53 20.67
CA LEU A 130 -7.62 -5.48 20.29
C LEU A 130 -8.29 -4.26 19.65
N LEU A 131 -9.40 -4.44 18.97
CA LEU A 131 -10.11 -3.42 18.19
C LEU A 131 -11.56 -3.28 18.69
N SER A 132 -12.13 -2.12 18.48
CA SER A 132 -13.56 -1.89 18.72
C SER A 132 -14.43 -2.62 17.67
N ALA A 133 -15.69 -2.86 18.00
CA ALA A 133 -16.65 -3.45 17.08
C ALA A 133 -16.82 -2.61 15.79
N GLU A 134 -16.72 -1.28 15.90
CA GLU A 134 -16.81 -0.38 14.75
C GLU A 134 -15.60 -0.51 13.81
N GLU A 135 -14.40 -0.68 14.34
CA GLU A 135 -13.18 -0.90 13.55
C GLU A 135 -13.21 -2.24 12.82
N ILE A 136 -13.69 -3.31 13.50
CA ILE A 136 -13.87 -4.63 12.87
C ILE A 136 -14.95 -4.58 11.79
N ALA A 137 -16.07 -3.92 12.03
CA ALA A 137 -17.13 -3.77 11.03
C ALA A 137 -16.62 -2.97 9.81
N SER A 138 -15.80 -1.94 10.03
CA SER A 138 -15.18 -1.16 8.96
C SER A 138 -14.14 -1.96 8.17
N LEU A 139 -13.39 -2.85 8.82
CA LEU A 139 -12.49 -3.79 8.18
C LEU A 139 -13.26 -4.75 7.25
N ALA A 140 -14.33 -5.37 7.73
CA ALA A 140 -15.20 -6.23 6.93
C ALA A 140 -15.76 -5.47 5.71
N ALA A 141 -16.29 -4.26 5.92
CA ALA A 141 -16.83 -3.44 4.84
C ALA A 141 -15.76 -3.04 3.79
N ARG A 142 -14.48 -2.93 4.17
CA ARG A 142 -13.38 -2.70 3.20
C ARG A 142 -13.12 -3.93 2.34
N CYS A 143 -13.12 -5.13 2.94
CA CYS A 143 -13.01 -6.38 2.20
C CYS A 143 -14.17 -6.52 1.18
N ASP A 144 -15.41 -6.27 1.60
CA ASP A 144 -16.58 -6.33 0.73
C ASP A 144 -16.46 -5.35 -0.44
N ARG A 145 -16.04 -4.11 -0.19
CA ARG A 145 -15.85 -3.11 -1.25
C ARG A 145 -14.77 -3.51 -2.25
N LEU A 146 -13.63 -4.04 -1.78
CA LEU A 146 -12.54 -4.53 -2.64
C LEU A 146 -13.03 -5.67 -3.54
N ARG A 147 -13.77 -6.63 -2.98
CA ARG A 147 -14.36 -7.75 -3.72
C ARG A 147 -15.37 -7.29 -4.76
N GLN A 148 -16.27 -6.39 -4.39
CA GLN A 148 -17.29 -5.85 -5.31
C GLN A 148 -16.67 -5.04 -6.44
N ALA A 149 -15.62 -4.27 -6.15
CA ALA A 149 -14.92 -3.47 -7.15
C ALA A 149 -14.06 -4.34 -8.08
N GLY A 150 -13.48 -5.45 -7.59
CA GLY A 150 -12.53 -6.30 -8.30
C GLY A 150 -11.28 -5.56 -8.78
N ARG A 151 -10.95 -4.43 -8.14
CA ARG A 151 -9.88 -3.51 -8.55
C ARG A 151 -9.21 -2.86 -7.37
N PHE A 152 -7.95 -2.48 -7.56
CA PHE A 152 -7.23 -1.64 -6.60
C PHE A 152 -7.96 -0.30 -6.40
N PRO A 153 -8.10 0.17 -5.15
CA PRO A 153 -8.71 1.47 -4.86
C PRO A 153 -7.80 2.60 -5.32
N GLY A 154 -8.37 3.81 -5.43
CA GLY A 154 -7.64 5.05 -5.61
C GLY A 154 -7.75 5.96 -4.39
N PRO A 155 -6.98 7.07 -4.36
CA PRO A 155 -7.12 8.08 -3.32
C PRO A 155 -8.54 8.65 -3.27
N SER A 156 -9.06 8.94 -2.07
CA SER A 156 -10.41 9.50 -1.89
C SER A 156 -10.55 10.97 -2.35
N GLY A 157 -9.44 11.68 -2.44
CA GLY A 157 -9.42 13.13 -2.70
C GLY A 157 -9.72 14.01 -1.46
N GLU A 158 -10.15 13.42 -0.35
CA GLU A 158 -10.43 14.15 0.90
C GLU A 158 -9.18 14.38 1.76
N MET A 159 -8.13 13.62 1.51
CA MET A 159 -6.85 13.67 2.21
C MET A 159 -5.69 13.60 1.21
N PRO A 160 -4.47 14.03 1.59
CA PRO A 160 -3.28 13.77 0.79
C PRO A 160 -3.18 12.28 0.44
N ALA A 161 -2.93 11.97 -0.84
CA ALA A 161 -2.87 10.59 -1.31
C ALA A 161 -1.73 9.79 -0.69
N VAL A 162 -0.61 10.44 -0.46
CA VAL A 162 0.61 9.84 0.12
C VAL A 162 0.91 10.40 1.50
N PRO A 163 1.58 9.64 2.38
CA PRO A 163 2.05 10.16 3.65
C PRO A 163 3.17 11.20 3.43
N TRP A 164 3.40 12.03 4.43
CA TRP A 164 4.51 12.98 4.44
C TRP A 164 5.30 12.87 5.76
N PRO A 165 6.64 12.80 5.75
CA PRO A 165 7.48 12.66 4.55
C PRO A 165 7.23 11.32 3.82
N LEU A 166 7.72 11.19 2.57
CA LEU A 166 7.53 9.98 1.74
C LEU A 166 8.39 8.80 2.20
N PHE A 167 9.49 9.13 2.91
CA PHE A 167 10.49 8.22 3.46
C PHE A 167 10.76 8.56 4.92
#